data_5f7f00baa7455d4f9117ce7a0fb2cde5
#
_entry.id   5f7f00baa7455d4f9117ce7a0fb2cde5
#
_cell.length_a   1.000
_cell.length_b   1.000
_cell.length_c   1.000
_cell.angle_alpha   90.00
_cell.angle_beta   90.00
_cell.angle_gamma   90.00
#
_symmetry.space_group_name_H-M   'P 1'
#
loop_
_entity.id
_entity.type
_entity.pdbx_description
1 polymer ?
#
loop_
_entity_poly.entity_id
_entity_poly.type
_entity_poly.pdbx_seq_one_letter_code
_entity_poly.pdbx_strand_id
1 'polypeptide(L)'
;MINKIYKSVLITGASSGIGLETLKRFFNENIIIYALDKDVSKLEKLKRKHKFNIIQMNLFDTDEIYNKLSNLKIDIIICNAGIGRGAEGILKASREDIEVSTKLNVESYLHTLKAIVPWMIKRRKGHVVLMGSLAGLYPQISSVYGGQKGAIHRIAQSLRIELSGSRVKVSEICPGRTKTNFGKSAFKNKDKAKKFMSGFTLLEPRDIADAIMFSLSVRWRSNISTIEISGTEQSPGGVPIIPVKDPILS
;
A
#
# COMPACT_ATOMS: atom_id res chain seq x y z
N MET A 1 10.69 -15.35 -11.06
CA MET A 1 9.33 -15.93 -10.94
C MET A 1 9.00 -16.05 -9.46
N ILE A 2 8.02 -15.25 -9.02
CA ILE A 2 7.58 -15.11 -7.61
C ILE A 2 7.09 -16.45 -7.06
N ASN A 3 6.35 -17.23 -7.86
CA ASN A 3 5.79 -18.54 -7.52
C ASN A 3 6.83 -19.63 -7.17
N LYS A 4 8.08 -19.46 -7.57
CA LYS A 4 9.17 -20.38 -7.15
C LYS A 4 9.52 -20.19 -5.68
N ILE A 5 9.37 -18.97 -5.16
CA ILE A 5 9.73 -18.61 -3.79
C ILE A 5 8.50 -18.64 -2.89
N TYR A 6 7.40 -18.01 -3.30
CA TYR A 6 6.20 -17.78 -2.49
C TYR A 6 5.01 -18.57 -3.03
N LYS A 7 4.12 -18.99 -2.15
CA LYS A 7 2.93 -19.79 -2.48
C LYS A 7 1.61 -19.08 -2.20
N SER A 8 1.63 -17.99 -1.46
CA SER A 8 0.43 -17.24 -1.12
C SER A 8 0.70 -15.75 -0.94
N VAL A 9 -0.32 -14.94 -1.26
CA VAL A 9 -0.30 -13.49 -1.06
C VAL A 9 -1.62 -13.01 -0.45
N LEU A 10 -1.53 -12.09 0.51
CA LEU A 10 -2.67 -11.30 1.02
C LEU A 10 -2.48 -9.84 0.62
N ILE A 11 -3.52 -9.24 0.04
CA ILE A 11 -3.51 -7.83 -0.39
C ILE A 11 -4.65 -7.10 0.31
N THR A 12 -4.35 -6.08 1.10
CA THR A 12 -5.37 -5.22 1.73
C THR A 12 -5.72 -4.04 0.82
N GLY A 13 -7.00 -3.63 0.82
CA GLY A 13 -7.47 -2.58 -0.09
C GLY A 13 -7.47 -3.03 -1.56
N ALA A 14 -7.80 -4.29 -1.82
CA ALA A 14 -7.65 -4.95 -3.12
C ALA A 14 -8.73 -4.59 -4.14
N SER A 15 -9.81 -3.89 -3.76
CA SER A 15 -10.94 -3.58 -4.65
C SER A 15 -10.71 -2.37 -5.57
N SER A 16 -9.68 -1.56 -5.32
CA SER A 16 -9.47 -0.32 -6.06
C SER A 16 -8.00 0.10 -6.15
N GLY A 17 -7.70 1.05 -7.05
CA GLY A 17 -6.41 1.72 -7.15
C GLY A 17 -5.23 0.76 -7.26
N ILE A 18 -4.18 1.03 -6.49
CA ILE A 18 -2.94 0.25 -6.49
C ILE A 18 -3.19 -1.20 -6.09
N GLY A 19 -4.02 -1.44 -5.05
CA GLY A 19 -4.33 -2.80 -4.60
C GLY A 19 -4.97 -3.66 -5.68
N LEU A 20 -5.89 -3.08 -6.45
CA LEU A 20 -6.55 -3.78 -7.57
C LEU A 20 -5.56 -4.09 -8.71
N GLU A 21 -4.71 -3.15 -9.08
CA GLU A 21 -3.72 -3.40 -10.14
C GLU A 21 -2.67 -4.42 -9.67
N THR A 22 -2.29 -4.37 -8.40
CA THR A 22 -1.43 -5.40 -7.80
C THR A 22 -2.10 -6.78 -7.82
N LEU A 23 -3.38 -6.86 -7.44
CA LEU A 23 -4.16 -8.11 -7.53
C LEU A 23 -4.11 -8.69 -8.95
N LYS A 24 -4.31 -7.86 -9.97
CA LYS A 24 -4.29 -8.29 -11.38
C LYS A 24 -2.93 -8.84 -11.82
N ARG A 25 -1.81 -8.29 -11.30
CA ARG A 25 -0.46 -8.81 -11.59
C ARG A 25 -0.30 -10.26 -11.09
N PHE A 26 -0.95 -10.61 -9.99
CA PHE A 26 -0.88 -11.95 -9.43
C PHE A 26 -1.74 -12.99 -10.17
N PHE A 27 -2.68 -12.61 -11.03
CA PHE A 27 -3.47 -13.59 -11.79
C PHE A 27 -2.62 -14.50 -12.70
N ASN A 28 -1.46 -14.01 -13.14
CA ASN A 28 -0.52 -14.77 -13.95
C ASN A 28 0.53 -15.54 -13.12
N GLU A 29 0.49 -15.42 -11.80
CA GLU A 29 1.36 -16.16 -10.89
C GLU A 29 0.61 -17.36 -10.33
N ASN A 30 1.25 -18.52 -10.33
CA ASN A 30 0.66 -19.75 -9.76
C ASN A 30 0.80 -19.77 -8.23
N ILE A 31 0.08 -18.88 -7.55
CA ILE A 31 0.04 -18.75 -6.09
C ILE A 31 -1.39 -18.56 -5.59
N ILE A 32 -1.63 -18.86 -4.32
CA ILE A 32 -2.92 -18.64 -3.65
C ILE A 32 -3.05 -17.15 -3.35
N ILE A 33 -4.11 -16.51 -3.83
CA ILE A 33 -4.35 -15.08 -3.65
C ILE A 33 -5.51 -14.87 -2.67
N TYR A 34 -5.32 -13.98 -1.72
CA TYR A 34 -6.34 -13.45 -0.82
C TYR A 34 -6.48 -11.94 -1.05
N ALA A 35 -7.63 -11.53 -1.54
CA ALA A 35 -7.97 -10.13 -1.79
C ALA A 35 -8.89 -9.64 -0.66
N LEU A 36 -8.41 -8.71 0.15
CA LEU A 36 -9.13 -8.18 1.30
C LEU A 36 -9.60 -6.75 1.03
N ASP A 37 -10.88 -6.50 1.23
CA ASP A 37 -11.47 -5.16 1.23
C ASP A 37 -12.77 -5.14 2.07
N LYS A 38 -13.22 -3.95 2.46
CA LYS A 38 -14.53 -3.75 3.09
C LYS A 38 -15.67 -3.82 2.07
N ASP A 39 -15.45 -3.31 0.85
CA ASP A 39 -16.37 -3.40 -0.29
C ASP A 39 -15.80 -4.36 -1.33
N VAL A 40 -16.42 -5.52 -1.43
CA VAL A 40 -15.98 -6.61 -2.29
C VAL A 40 -16.75 -6.71 -3.61
N SER A 41 -17.69 -5.80 -3.89
CA SER A 41 -18.57 -5.86 -5.05
C SER A 41 -17.81 -5.96 -6.38
N LYS A 42 -16.67 -5.27 -6.49
CA LYS A 42 -15.80 -5.34 -7.66
C LYS A 42 -14.97 -6.63 -7.71
N LEU A 43 -14.55 -7.11 -6.54
CA LEU A 43 -13.81 -8.37 -6.42
C LEU A 43 -14.69 -9.56 -6.83
N GLU A 44 -15.96 -9.58 -6.43
CA GLU A 44 -16.91 -10.62 -6.82
C GLU A 44 -17.11 -10.70 -8.35
N LYS A 45 -17.14 -9.54 -9.03
CA LYS A 45 -17.19 -9.51 -10.50
C LYS A 45 -15.92 -10.11 -11.12
N LEU A 46 -14.75 -9.83 -10.56
CA LEU A 46 -13.47 -10.35 -11.05
C LEU A 46 -13.31 -11.84 -10.76
N LYS A 47 -13.81 -12.33 -9.63
CA LYS A 47 -13.75 -13.74 -9.23
C LYS A 47 -14.45 -14.67 -10.22
N ARG A 48 -15.41 -14.17 -10.98
CA ARG A 48 -16.08 -14.94 -12.06
C ARG A 48 -15.13 -15.33 -13.19
N LYS A 49 -14.01 -14.59 -13.36
CA LYS A 49 -13.03 -14.79 -14.44
C LYS A 49 -11.67 -15.25 -13.96
N HIS A 50 -11.36 -15.07 -12.66
CA HIS A 50 -10.06 -15.35 -12.08
C HIS A 50 -10.20 -16.09 -10.75
N LYS A 51 -9.28 -17.01 -10.48
CA LYS A 51 -9.31 -17.81 -9.25
C LYS A 51 -8.55 -17.10 -8.12
N PHE A 52 -9.26 -16.62 -7.10
CA PHE A 52 -8.70 -16.05 -5.86
C PHE A 52 -9.71 -16.09 -4.73
N ASN A 53 -9.26 -15.91 -3.49
CA ASN A 53 -10.09 -15.85 -2.31
C ASN A 53 -10.43 -14.39 -1.97
N ILE A 54 -11.66 -14.12 -1.60
CA ILE A 54 -12.11 -12.81 -1.13
C ILE A 54 -12.25 -12.88 0.39
N ILE A 55 -11.71 -11.88 1.07
CA ILE A 55 -11.93 -11.65 2.50
C ILE A 55 -12.64 -10.30 2.64
N GLN A 56 -13.94 -10.34 2.86
CA GLN A 56 -14.68 -9.14 3.22
C GLN A 56 -14.44 -8.82 4.68
N MET A 57 -13.83 -7.67 4.97
CA MET A 57 -13.50 -7.24 6.31
C MET A 57 -13.27 -5.73 6.37
N ASN A 58 -13.70 -5.12 7.47
CA ASN A 58 -13.34 -3.75 7.80
C ASN A 58 -12.09 -3.76 8.70
N LEU A 59 -10.99 -3.20 8.22
CA LEU A 59 -9.72 -3.12 8.96
C LEU A 59 -9.78 -2.22 10.21
N PHE A 60 -10.93 -1.61 10.52
CA PHE A 60 -11.18 -0.94 11.80
C PHE A 60 -11.55 -1.92 12.91
N ASP A 61 -11.96 -3.13 12.57
CA ASP A 61 -12.30 -4.16 13.52
C ASP A 61 -11.05 -5.02 13.81
N THR A 62 -10.42 -4.72 14.93
CA THR A 62 -9.17 -5.37 15.34
C THR A 62 -9.39 -6.85 15.65
N ASP A 63 -10.51 -7.20 16.28
CA ASP A 63 -10.82 -8.61 16.62
C ASP A 63 -11.06 -9.42 15.34
N GLU A 64 -11.76 -8.83 14.37
CA GLU A 64 -11.96 -9.46 13.06
C GLU A 64 -10.62 -9.71 12.33
N ILE A 65 -9.64 -8.78 12.43
CA ILE A 65 -8.29 -8.97 11.88
C ILE A 65 -7.67 -10.26 12.45
N TYR A 66 -7.62 -10.40 13.78
CA TYR A 66 -7.01 -11.58 14.39
C TYR A 66 -7.79 -12.85 14.09
N ASN A 67 -9.12 -12.82 14.19
CA ASN A 67 -9.97 -14.00 13.95
C ASN A 67 -9.83 -14.53 12.53
N LYS A 68 -9.78 -13.65 11.53
CA LYS A 68 -9.73 -14.06 10.12
C LYS A 68 -8.31 -14.29 9.58
N LEU A 69 -7.30 -13.58 10.10
CA LEU A 69 -5.98 -13.59 9.49
C LEU A 69 -4.95 -14.47 10.21
N SER A 70 -5.03 -14.65 11.54
CA SER A 70 -3.98 -15.33 12.31
C SER A 70 -3.75 -16.79 11.89
N ASN A 71 -4.76 -17.46 11.34
CA ASN A 71 -4.66 -18.85 10.87
C ASN A 71 -4.31 -18.98 9.39
N LEU A 72 -4.16 -17.86 8.67
CA LEU A 72 -3.81 -17.89 7.27
C LEU A 72 -2.31 -18.13 7.08
N LYS A 73 -2.00 -19.02 6.14
CA LYS A 73 -0.62 -19.38 5.79
C LYS A 73 -0.13 -18.47 4.65
N ILE A 74 0.24 -17.24 4.98
CA ILE A 74 0.60 -16.20 4.02
C ILE A 74 2.12 -16.07 3.88
N ASP A 75 2.62 -16.13 2.65
CA ASP A 75 4.04 -15.91 2.34
C ASP A 75 4.32 -14.44 1.95
N ILE A 76 3.35 -13.73 1.36
CA ILE A 76 3.47 -12.31 1.01
C ILE A 76 2.28 -11.55 1.62
N ILE A 77 2.56 -10.49 2.36
CA ILE A 77 1.55 -9.52 2.79
C ILE A 77 1.81 -8.16 2.14
N ILE A 78 0.78 -7.61 1.49
CA ILE A 78 0.81 -6.26 0.91
C ILE A 78 -0.18 -5.40 1.69
N CYS A 79 0.34 -4.64 2.65
CA CYS A 79 -0.40 -3.66 3.42
C CYS A 79 -0.57 -2.39 2.57
N ASN A 80 -1.66 -2.34 1.79
CA ASN A 80 -1.94 -1.26 0.85
C ASN A 80 -3.16 -0.41 1.24
N ALA A 81 -4.10 -0.94 2.01
CA ALA A 81 -5.27 -0.18 2.43
C ALA A 81 -4.87 1.15 3.08
N GLY A 82 -5.54 2.23 2.70
CA GLY A 82 -5.25 3.55 3.25
C GLY A 82 -6.16 4.63 2.70
N ILE A 83 -6.21 5.77 3.38
CA ILE A 83 -7.00 6.94 3.00
C ILE A 83 -6.20 8.23 3.20
N GLY A 84 -6.64 9.29 2.48
CA GLY A 84 -5.98 10.60 2.53
C GLY A 84 -6.60 11.59 3.53
N ARG A 85 -7.50 11.19 4.43
CA ARG A 85 -8.09 12.11 5.42
C ARG A 85 -6.98 12.78 6.24
N GLY A 86 -7.13 14.07 6.52
CA GLY A 86 -6.10 14.87 7.19
C GLY A 86 -4.95 15.36 6.30
N ALA A 87 -5.00 15.11 4.98
CA ALA A 87 -3.96 15.54 4.04
C ALA A 87 -3.83 17.07 3.91
N GLU A 88 -4.84 17.84 4.31
CA GLU A 88 -4.77 19.32 4.35
C GLU A 88 -4.06 19.87 5.61
N GLY A 89 -3.49 18.99 6.46
CA GLY A 89 -2.75 19.35 7.66
C GLY A 89 -3.61 19.50 8.92
N ILE A 90 -2.95 19.62 10.08
CA ILE A 90 -3.59 19.57 11.40
C ILE A 90 -4.63 20.67 11.61
N LEU A 91 -4.41 21.87 11.07
CA LEU A 91 -5.31 22.99 11.26
C LEU A 91 -6.67 22.84 10.53
N LYS A 92 -6.75 21.91 9.54
CA LYS A 92 -7.97 21.66 8.76
C LYS A 92 -8.56 20.27 9.00
N ALA A 93 -7.82 19.40 9.61
CA ALA A 93 -8.28 18.07 9.94
C ALA A 93 -9.32 18.12 11.05
N SER A 94 -10.47 17.48 10.88
CA SER A 94 -11.42 17.25 11.96
C SER A 94 -10.91 16.17 12.90
N ARG A 95 -11.47 16.08 14.10
CA ARG A 95 -11.20 14.99 15.04
C ARG A 95 -11.43 13.63 14.36
N GLU A 96 -12.55 13.47 13.67
CA GLU A 96 -12.86 12.23 12.92
C GLU A 96 -11.82 11.94 11.84
N ASP A 97 -11.33 12.95 11.10
CA ASP A 97 -10.30 12.74 10.07
C ASP A 97 -9.01 12.17 10.69
N ILE A 98 -8.61 12.64 11.88
CA ILE A 98 -7.43 12.14 12.60
C ILE A 98 -7.66 10.70 13.07
N GLU A 99 -8.77 10.43 13.77
CA GLU A 99 -9.09 9.12 14.34
C GLU A 99 -9.19 8.05 13.26
N VAL A 100 -10.01 8.29 12.23
CA VAL A 100 -10.27 7.32 11.15
C VAL A 100 -9.01 7.07 10.31
N SER A 101 -8.25 8.13 9.97
CA SER A 101 -7.06 7.93 9.16
C SER A 101 -5.92 7.27 9.94
N THR A 102 -5.72 7.59 11.22
CA THR A 102 -4.70 6.93 12.05
C THR A 102 -5.03 5.44 12.22
N LYS A 103 -6.29 5.14 12.49
CA LYS A 103 -6.74 3.77 12.64
C LYS A 103 -6.50 2.94 11.37
N LEU A 104 -6.81 3.50 10.16
CA LEU A 104 -6.59 2.77 8.93
C LEU A 104 -5.14 2.80 8.46
N ASN A 105 -4.48 3.95 8.49
CA ASN A 105 -3.16 4.11 7.89
C ASN A 105 -2.00 3.58 8.76
N VAL A 106 -2.21 3.42 10.09
CA VAL A 106 -1.17 2.99 11.02
C VAL A 106 -1.58 1.75 11.81
N GLU A 107 -2.66 1.85 12.62
CA GLU A 107 -3.05 0.75 13.53
C GLU A 107 -3.38 -0.53 12.76
N SER A 108 -4.17 -0.42 11.68
CA SER A 108 -4.54 -1.60 10.88
C SER A 108 -3.33 -2.32 10.29
N TYR A 109 -2.27 -1.58 9.93
CA TYR A 109 -1.02 -2.19 9.46
C TYR A 109 -0.36 -3.00 10.57
N LEU A 110 -0.24 -2.42 11.77
CA LEU A 110 0.39 -3.10 12.91
C LEU A 110 -0.37 -4.37 13.30
N HIS A 111 -1.71 -4.30 13.40
CA HIS A 111 -2.53 -5.47 13.73
C HIS A 111 -2.48 -6.54 12.63
N THR A 112 -2.53 -6.16 11.36
CA THR A 112 -2.39 -7.10 10.24
C THR A 112 -1.02 -7.78 10.24
N LEU A 113 0.06 -7.03 10.47
CA LEU A 113 1.42 -7.57 10.60
C LEU A 113 1.52 -8.53 11.79
N LYS A 114 0.98 -8.15 12.95
CA LYS A 114 0.98 -8.99 14.15
C LYS A 114 0.25 -10.32 13.93
N ALA A 115 -0.83 -10.31 13.14
CA ALA A 115 -1.56 -11.53 12.81
C ALA A 115 -0.81 -12.45 11.83
N ILE A 116 -0.07 -11.89 10.85
CA ILE A 116 0.50 -12.66 9.74
C ILE A 116 1.98 -13.01 9.93
N VAL A 117 2.80 -12.07 10.43
CA VAL A 117 4.27 -12.22 10.49
C VAL A 117 4.74 -13.42 11.31
N PRO A 118 4.11 -13.80 12.45
CA PRO A 118 4.53 -14.98 13.22
C PRO A 118 4.58 -16.25 12.39
N TRP A 119 3.64 -16.44 11.45
CA TRP A 119 3.66 -17.58 10.53
C TRP A 119 4.88 -17.54 9.59
N MET A 120 5.23 -16.36 9.06
CA MET A 120 6.39 -16.19 8.19
C MET A 120 7.70 -16.51 8.94
N ILE A 121 7.82 -16.05 10.19
CA ILE A 121 8.98 -16.34 11.05
C ILE A 121 9.11 -17.85 11.28
N LYS A 122 8.01 -18.52 11.68
CA LYS A 122 7.98 -19.97 11.91
C LYS A 122 8.45 -20.74 10.67
N ARG A 123 8.08 -20.30 9.48
CA ARG A 123 8.51 -20.93 8.22
C ARG A 123 9.86 -20.46 7.71
N ARG A 124 10.47 -19.47 8.33
CA ARG A 124 11.70 -18.83 7.87
C ARG A 124 11.59 -18.38 6.40
N LYS A 125 10.42 -17.87 6.02
CA LYS A 125 10.11 -17.44 4.66
C LYS A 125 8.94 -16.46 4.66
N GLY A 126 9.14 -15.28 4.10
CA GLY A 126 8.08 -14.30 3.94
C GLY A 126 8.55 -13.01 3.29
N HIS A 127 7.59 -12.21 2.84
CA HIS A 127 7.84 -10.86 2.36
C HIS A 127 6.71 -9.92 2.79
N VAL A 128 7.05 -8.94 3.58
CA VAL A 128 6.17 -7.84 3.99
C VAL A 128 6.38 -6.68 3.02
N VAL A 129 5.31 -6.20 2.38
CA VAL A 129 5.31 -4.99 1.57
C VAL A 129 4.40 -3.96 2.22
N LEU A 130 4.95 -2.81 2.56
CA LEU A 130 4.24 -1.70 3.18
C LEU A 130 4.05 -0.57 2.17
N MET A 131 2.82 -0.06 2.04
CA MET A 131 2.53 1.10 1.22
C MET A 131 2.82 2.37 1.99
N GLY A 132 4.02 2.91 1.77
CA GLY A 132 4.46 4.22 2.23
C GLY A 132 3.87 5.37 1.39
N SER A 133 4.62 6.44 1.27
CA SER A 133 4.34 7.60 0.42
C SER A 133 5.55 8.53 0.41
N LEU A 134 5.73 9.36 -0.61
CA LEU A 134 6.67 10.50 -0.56
C LEU A 134 6.37 11.43 0.63
N ALA A 135 5.09 11.54 1.04
CA ALA A 135 4.69 12.32 2.22
C ALA A 135 5.26 11.78 3.54
N GLY A 136 5.69 10.52 3.58
CA GLY A 136 6.37 9.94 4.74
C GLY A 136 7.88 10.11 4.72
N LEU A 137 8.46 10.38 3.54
CA LEU A 137 9.90 10.59 3.35
C LEU A 137 10.28 12.07 3.46
N TYR A 138 9.42 12.96 2.97
CA TYR A 138 9.69 14.38 2.84
C TYR A 138 8.64 15.23 3.55
N PRO A 139 9.04 16.34 4.22
CA PRO A 139 8.10 17.28 4.81
C PRO A 139 7.14 17.86 3.77
N GLN A 140 5.86 17.90 4.12
CA GLN A 140 4.79 18.48 3.30
C GLN A 140 3.78 19.20 4.20
N ILE A 141 2.87 20.00 3.60
CA ILE A 141 1.75 20.65 4.32
C ILE A 141 0.69 19.61 4.75
N SER A 142 1.09 18.47 5.14
CA SER A 142 0.23 17.32 5.42
C SER A 142 0.66 16.62 6.71
N SER A 143 0.71 17.40 7.81
CA SER A 143 1.23 16.91 9.10
C SER A 143 0.52 15.63 9.59
N VAL A 144 -0.79 15.50 9.40
CA VAL A 144 -1.53 14.30 9.80
C VAL A 144 -1.20 13.13 8.90
N TYR A 145 -1.49 13.22 7.59
CA TYR A 145 -1.22 12.13 6.65
C TYR A 145 0.28 11.86 6.49
N GLY A 146 1.09 12.92 6.38
CA GLY A 146 2.55 12.79 6.28
C GLY A 146 3.15 12.14 7.52
N GLY A 147 2.68 12.52 8.72
CA GLY A 147 3.09 11.89 9.97
C GLY A 147 2.73 10.39 10.04
N GLN A 148 1.52 10.03 9.57
CA GLN A 148 1.11 8.62 9.50
C GLN A 148 1.98 7.82 8.51
N LYS A 149 2.30 8.39 7.36
CA LYS A 149 3.19 7.73 6.38
C LYS A 149 4.66 7.72 6.84
N GLY A 150 5.08 8.74 7.61
CA GLY A 150 6.35 8.73 8.32
C GLY A 150 6.43 7.62 9.39
N ALA A 151 5.31 7.35 10.09
CA ALA A 151 5.21 6.21 11.00
C ALA A 151 5.38 4.88 10.24
N ILE A 152 4.73 4.70 9.07
CA ILE A 152 4.92 3.49 8.23
C ILE A 152 6.38 3.36 7.78
N HIS A 153 7.02 4.46 7.37
CA HIS A 153 8.44 4.45 7.02
C HIS A 153 9.31 3.96 8.19
N ARG A 154 9.10 4.49 9.38
CA ARG A 154 9.84 4.06 10.59
C ARG A 154 9.51 2.62 10.97
N ILE A 155 8.25 2.20 10.88
CA ILE A 155 7.84 0.81 11.12
C ILE A 155 8.56 -0.13 10.15
N ALA A 156 8.65 0.21 8.86
CA ALA A 156 9.37 -0.60 7.87
C ALA A 156 10.86 -0.76 8.22
N GLN A 157 11.50 0.31 8.69
CA GLN A 157 12.91 0.28 9.12
C GLN A 157 13.11 -0.59 10.35
N SER A 158 12.29 -0.41 11.40
CA SER A 158 12.37 -1.17 12.64
C SER A 158 12.04 -2.64 12.43
N LEU A 159 11.01 -2.93 11.64
CA LEU A 159 10.60 -4.30 11.35
C LEU A 159 11.70 -5.09 10.61
N ARG A 160 12.51 -4.45 9.78
CA ARG A 160 13.70 -5.11 9.17
C ARG A 160 14.72 -5.56 10.24
N ILE A 161 14.88 -4.77 11.31
CA ILE A 161 15.77 -5.11 12.42
C ILE A 161 15.16 -6.24 13.26
N GLU A 162 13.88 -6.13 13.63
CA GLU A 162 13.17 -7.14 14.41
C GLU A 162 13.13 -8.51 13.71
N LEU A 163 13.04 -8.52 12.38
CA LEU A 163 13.00 -9.73 11.57
C LEU A 163 14.39 -10.22 11.12
N SER A 164 15.47 -9.61 11.62
CA SER A 164 16.84 -10.05 11.30
C SER A 164 17.01 -11.53 11.68
N GLY A 165 17.65 -12.30 10.80
CA GLY A 165 17.83 -13.76 10.95
C GLY A 165 16.59 -14.61 10.67
N SER A 166 15.38 -14.04 10.57
CA SER A 166 14.13 -14.80 10.31
C SER A 166 13.96 -15.25 8.86
N ARG A 167 14.72 -14.70 7.92
CA ARG A 167 14.56 -14.86 6.47
C ARG A 167 13.26 -14.24 5.92
N VAL A 168 12.62 -13.34 6.65
CA VAL A 168 11.48 -12.54 6.20
C VAL A 168 12.00 -11.21 5.67
N LYS A 169 11.61 -10.84 4.46
CA LYS A 169 11.96 -9.57 3.84
C LYS A 169 10.92 -8.49 4.17
N VAL A 170 11.37 -7.23 4.19
CA VAL A 170 10.49 -6.07 4.34
C VAL A 170 10.84 -5.04 3.29
N SER A 171 9.87 -4.72 2.44
CA SER A 171 9.95 -3.65 1.44
C SER A 171 8.92 -2.58 1.73
N GLU A 172 9.29 -1.34 1.49
CA GLU A 172 8.39 -0.21 1.50
C GLU A 172 8.32 0.40 0.10
N ILE A 173 7.12 0.67 -0.39
CA ILE A 173 6.91 1.37 -1.65
C ILE A 173 6.36 2.75 -1.34
N CYS A 174 7.06 3.80 -1.75
CA CYS A 174 6.76 5.19 -1.45
C CYS A 174 6.33 5.93 -2.73
N PRO A 175 5.05 5.84 -3.13
CA PRO A 175 4.58 6.50 -4.34
C PRO A 175 4.39 8.00 -4.15
N GLY A 176 4.63 8.73 -5.24
CA GLY A 176 4.13 10.07 -5.47
C GLY A 176 2.66 10.08 -5.82
N ARG A 177 2.22 11.19 -6.44
CA ARG A 177 0.81 11.35 -6.83
C ARG A 177 0.43 10.33 -7.90
N THR A 178 -0.46 9.43 -7.52
CA THR A 178 -0.94 8.33 -8.34
C THR A 178 -2.44 8.48 -8.59
N LYS A 179 -2.89 8.22 -9.81
CA LYS A 179 -4.30 8.31 -10.26
C LYS A 179 -5.17 7.25 -9.58
N THR A 180 -5.64 7.56 -8.39
CA THR A 180 -6.47 6.70 -7.53
C THR A 180 -7.64 7.49 -6.95
N ASN A 181 -8.44 6.84 -6.12
CA ASN A 181 -9.48 7.52 -5.33
C ASN A 181 -8.91 8.32 -4.14
N PHE A 182 -7.59 8.40 -3.99
CA PHE A 182 -6.95 9.12 -2.89
C PHE A 182 -7.39 10.59 -2.80
N GLY A 183 -7.40 11.31 -3.93
CA GLY A 183 -7.84 12.71 -3.95
C GLY A 183 -9.25 12.91 -3.40
N LYS A 184 -10.17 11.97 -3.65
CA LYS A 184 -11.54 12.02 -3.13
C LYS A 184 -11.59 11.82 -1.60
N SER A 185 -10.69 11.05 -1.04
CA SER A 185 -10.61 10.84 0.42
C SER A 185 -9.80 11.92 1.13
N ALA A 186 -8.85 12.55 0.42
CA ALA A 186 -7.96 13.58 0.97
C ALA A 186 -8.61 14.95 1.10
N PHE A 187 -9.55 15.27 0.22
CA PHE A 187 -10.16 16.58 0.14
C PHE A 187 -11.68 16.50 0.19
N LYS A 188 -12.31 17.26 1.11
CA LYS A 188 -13.78 17.40 1.18
C LYS A 188 -14.31 18.21 -0.02
N ASN A 189 -13.50 19.14 -0.55
CA ASN A 189 -13.84 19.97 -1.70
C ASN A 189 -13.40 19.28 -3.00
N LYS A 190 -14.37 19.06 -3.93
CA LYS A 190 -14.13 18.38 -5.21
C LYS A 190 -13.16 19.14 -6.12
N ASP A 191 -13.20 20.49 -6.11
CA ASP A 191 -12.32 21.30 -6.95
C ASP A 191 -10.87 21.22 -6.46
N LYS A 192 -10.67 21.23 -5.12
CA LYS A 192 -9.34 20.99 -4.54
C LYS A 192 -8.82 19.58 -4.89
N ALA A 193 -9.68 18.56 -4.80
CA ALA A 193 -9.32 17.21 -5.19
C ALA A 193 -8.90 17.15 -6.68
N LYS A 194 -9.67 17.82 -7.56
CA LYS A 194 -9.36 17.92 -8.99
C LYS A 194 -8.05 18.68 -9.22
N LYS A 195 -7.87 19.84 -8.58
CA LYS A 195 -6.63 20.63 -8.69
C LYS A 195 -5.40 19.84 -8.20
N PHE A 196 -5.54 19.11 -7.11
CA PHE A 196 -4.46 18.27 -6.58
C PHE A 196 -4.04 17.15 -7.58
N MET A 197 -4.96 16.68 -8.40
CA MET A 197 -4.77 15.58 -9.34
C MET A 197 -4.67 16.06 -10.80
N SER A 198 -4.32 17.32 -11.05
CA SER A 198 -4.25 17.91 -12.38
C SER A 198 -3.01 18.78 -12.57
N GLY A 199 -2.74 19.15 -13.84
CA GLY A 199 -1.66 20.05 -14.20
C GLY A 199 -0.30 19.36 -14.47
N PHE A 200 -0.26 18.02 -14.41
CA PHE A 200 0.95 17.22 -14.70
C PHE A 200 0.55 15.76 -14.94
N THR A 201 1.46 14.96 -15.45
CA THR A 201 1.26 13.54 -15.68
C THR A 201 1.35 12.77 -14.35
N LEU A 202 0.24 12.14 -13.95
CA LEU A 202 0.17 11.32 -12.75
C LEU A 202 0.76 9.93 -13.01
N LEU A 203 1.33 9.33 -11.96
CA LEU A 203 1.56 7.89 -11.96
C LEU A 203 0.22 7.15 -12.09
N GLU A 204 0.22 6.07 -12.84
CA GLU A 204 -0.91 5.14 -12.88
C GLU A 204 -0.74 4.06 -11.77
N PRO A 205 -1.84 3.49 -11.26
CA PRO A 205 -1.75 2.40 -10.27
C PRO A 205 -0.90 1.21 -10.72
N ARG A 206 -0.82 0.97 -12.02
CA ARG A 206 0.01 -0.08 -12.63
C ARG A 206 1.50 0.14 -12.39
N ASP A 207 1.97 1.39 -12.40
CA ASP A 207 3.39 1.72 -12.19
C ASP A 207 3.83 1.32 -10.78
N ILE A 208 2.94 1.52 -9.81
CA ILE A 208 3.17 1.11 -8.42
C ILE A 208 3.06 -0.41 -8.27
N ALA A 209 2.11 -1.04 -8.95
CA ALA A 209 1.99 -2.49 -8.96
C ALA A 209 3.26 -3.14 -9.54
N ASP A 210 3.84 -2.57 -10.60
CA ASP A 210 5.10 -3.06 -11.19
C ASP A 210 6.28 -2.91 -10.23
N ALA A 211 6.37 -1.80 -9.48
CA ALA A 211 7.38 -1.61 -8.44
C ALA A 211 7.23 -2.64 -7.29
N ILE A 212 5.99 -2.97 -6.90
CA ILE A 212 5.71 -4.04 -5.93
C ILE A 212 6.22 -5.37 -6.49
N MET A 213 5.84 -5.74 -7.72
CA MET A 213 6.26 -7.00 -8.34
C MET A 213 7.77 -7.09 -8.49
N PHE A 214 8.45 -5.98 -8.83
CA PHE A 214 9.91 -5.91 -8.86
C PHE A 214 10.52 -6.23 -7.49
N SER A 215 10.02 -5.62 -6.42
CA SER A 215 10.52 -5.88 -5.05
C SER A 215 10.40 -7.36 -4.65
N LEU A 216 9.34 -8.04 -5.12
CA LEU A 216 9.08 -9.45 -4.85
C LEU A 216 9.91 -10.41 -5.71
N SER A 217 10.37 -9.97 -6.89
CA SER A 217 11.05 -10.81 -7.89
C SER A 217 12.54 -11.00 -7.64
N VAL A 218 13.14 -10.17 -6.81
CA VAL A 218 14.60 -10.21 -6.55
C VAL A 218 15.01 -11.48 -5.81
N ARG A 219 16.26 -11.91 -6.05
CA ARG A 219 16.81 -13.10 -5.41
C ARG A 219 16.70 -13.00 -3.88
N TRP A 220 16.57 -14.15 -3.25
CA TRP A 220 16.38 -14.21 -1.80
C TRP A 220 17.46 -13.47 -1.00
N ARG A 221 18.70 -13.48 -1.42
CA ARG A 221 19.81 -12.76 -0.78
C ARG A 221 19.72 -11.23 -0.86
N SER A 222 18.83 -10.72 -1.69
CA SER A 222 18.60 -9.27 -1.88
C SER A 222 17.29 -8.84 -1.25
N ASN A 223 17.30 -7.78 -0.46
CA ASN A 223 16.10 -7.10 0.03
C ASN A 223 16.04 -5.71 -0.58
N ILE A 224 14.99 -5.40 -1.31
CA ILE A 224 14.69 -4.03 -1.72
C ILE A 224 14.03 -3.36 -0.52
N SER A 225 14.75 -2.50 0.16
CA SER A 225 14.28 -1.90 1.42
C SER A 225 13.22 -0.85 1.21
N THR A 226 13.45 0.05 0.25
CA THR A 226 12.53 1.14 -0.09
C THR A 226 12.60 1.40 -1.58
N ILE A 227 11.44 1.60 -2.20
CA ILE A 227 11.32 2.11 -3.56
C ILE A 227 10.59 3.45 -3.47
N GLU A 228 11.28 4.51 -3.81
CA GLU A 228 10.68 5.80 -4.07
C GLU A 228 10.33 5.88 -5.55
N ILE A 229 9.07 6.21 -5.85
CA ILE A 229 8.59 6.33 -7.22
C ILE A 229 7.71 7.57 -7.35
N SER A 230 8.15 8.51 -8.17
CA SER A 230 7.44 9.77 -8.45
C SER A 230 7.18 9.92 -9.95
N GLY A 231 6.18 10.70 -10.31
CA GLY A 231 6.02 11.14 -11.70
C GLY A 231 7.24 11.97 -12.11
N THR A 232 7.61 11.92 -13.37
CA THR A 232 8.78 12.65 -13.92
C THR A 232 8.70 14.16 -13.66
N GLU A 233 7.47 14.70 -13.64
CA GLU A 233 7.21 16.12 -13.39
C GLU A 233 7.07 16.44 -11.89
N GLN A 234 7.07 15.45 -11.02
CA GLN A 234 6.97 15.62 -9.57
C GLN A 234 8.36 15.56 -8.94
N SER A 235 8.84 16.69 -8.43
CA SER A 235 10.10 16.73 -7.70
C SER A 235 10.08 15.90 -6.41
N PRO A 236 11.20 15.37 -5.94
CA PRO A 236 11.35 14.81 -4.60
C PRO A 236 10.87 15.85 -3.56
N GLY A 237 10.09 15.37 -2.56
CA GLY A 237 9.47 16.28 -1.60
C GLY A 237 8.14 16.89 -2.07
N GLY A 238 7.75 16.69 -3.33
CA GLY A 238 6.39 16.98 -3.81
C GLY A 238 6.04 18.45 -4.08
N VAL A 239 7.01 19.37 -4.01
CA VAL A 239 6.80 20.81 -4.27
C VAL A 239 8.10 21.46 -4.74
N PRO A 240 8.13 22.18 -5.90
CA PRO A 240 7.03 22.38 -6.85
C PRO A 240 6.88 21.24 -7.86
N ILE A 241 5.70 21.16 -8.48
CA ILE A 241 5.51 20.38 -9.71
C ILE A 241 5.79 21.32 -10.87
N ILE A 242 6.70 20.90 -11.73
CA ILE A 242 7.07 21.64 -12.94
C ILE A 242 6.62 20.80 -14.15
N PRO A 243 5.49 21.17 -14.80
CA PRO A 243 5.02 20.46 -15.98
C PRO A 243 6.05 20.53 -17.11
N VAL A 244 6.28 19.43 -17.79
CA VAL A 244 7.09 19.39 -19.01
C VAL A 244 6.26 20.02 -20.14
N LYS A 245 6.85 20.95 -20.88
CA LYS A 245 6.12 21.68 -21.94
C LYS A 245 5.75 20.78 -23.13
N ASP A 246 6.53 19.74 -23.37
CA ASP A 246 6.28 18.74 -24.41
C ASP A 246 6.27 17.34 -23.78
N PRO A 247 5.09 16.78 -23.43
CA PRO A 247 5.03 15.43 -22.94
C PRO A 247 5.45 14.47 -24.05
N ILE A 248 6.61 13.85 -23.90
CA ILE A 248 6.99 12.72 -24.74
C ILE A 248 6.02 11.59 -24.41
N LEU A 249 5.06 11.45 -25.34
CA LEU A 249 4.23 10.27 -25.59
C LEU A 249 3.83 9.40 -24.39
N SER A 250 2.58 9.49 -24.06
CA SER A 250 1.81 8.46 -23.33
C SER A 250 1.74 7.15 -24.11
#